data_7e5911b2a6f7db90237242b8b784c971
#
_entry.id   7e5911b2a6f7db90237242b8b784c971
#
_cell.length_a   1.000
_cell.length_b   1.000
_cell.length_c   1.000
_cell.angle_alpha   90.00
_cell.angle_beta   90.00
_cell.angle_gamma   90.00
#
_symmetry.space_group_name_H-M   'P 1'
#
loop_
_entity.id
_entity.type
_entity.pdbx_description
1 polymer ?
#
loop_
_entity_poly.entity_id
_entity_poly.type
_entity_poly.pdbx_seq_one_letter_code
_entity_poly.pdbx_strand_id
1 'polypeptide(L)'
;DGGNGGRGGSVVLKSERNLNTLIDYRYQQHFKAEKGEDGKGKNKTGKSGDNLFLKVPVGTQVFEEDNKTLIYDFKKENEEFVVANGGKGGFGNTRFKSSTNRAPKKFTKGAKGEEFWIWLQLKTIADIGIIGLPNAGKSSLLAAITSATPKIANYKFTTLSPNLGVAIY
;
A
#
# COMPACT_ATOMS: atom_id res chain seq x y z
N ASP A 1 -8.63 -36.77 9.81
CA ASP A 1 -7.39 -36.11 10.22
C ASP A 1 -7.15 -34.90 9.30
N GLY A 2 -7.77 -33.79 9.63
CA GLY A 2 -7.63 -32.52 8.90
C GLY A 2 -6.50 -31.68 9.47
N GLY A 3 -5.62 -31.18 8.58
CA GLY A 3 -4.57 -30.23 8.92
C GLY A 3 -5.12 -28.82 9.15
N ASN A 4 -4.26 -27.90 9.56
CA ASN A 4 -4.61 -26.50 9.75
C ASN A 4 -4.78 -25.79 8.39
N GLY A 5 -5.61 -24.73 8.35
CA GLY A 5 -5.64 -23.81 7.22
C GLY A 5 -4.40 -22.94 7.18
N GLY A 6 -4.00 -22.51 5.98
CA GLY A 6 -2.96 -21.51 5.77
C GLY A 6 -3.41 -20.10 6.21
N ARG A 7 -2.46 -19.25 6.57
CA ARG A 7 -2.70 -17.81 6.83
C ARG A 7 -2.97 -17.09 5.51
N GLY A 8 -3.85 -16.10 5.50
CA GLY A 8 -3.98 -15.19 4.37
C GLY A 8 -2.76 -14.27 4.23
N GLY A 9 -2.47 -13.81 3.02
CA GLY A 9 -1.47 -12.80 2.74
C GLY A 9 -1.87 -11.44 3.31
N SER A 10 -0.88 -10.60 3.57
CA SER A 10 -1.06 -9.22 4.02
C SER A 10 -0.92 -8.26 2.83
N VAL A 11 -1.51 -7.07 2.93
CA VAL A 11 -1.30 -5.98 1.97
C VAL A 11 -0.22 -5.07 2.51
N VAL A 12 0.84 -4.87 1.74
CA VAL A 12 2.02 -4.11 2.12
C VAL A 12 2.27 -3.01 1.09
N LEU A 13 2.41 -1.77 1.55
CA LEU A 13 2.93 -0.68 0.74
C LEU A 13 4.46 -0.72 0.75
N LYS A 14 5.07 -0.52 -0.41
CA LYS A 14 6.53 -0.44 -0.56
C LYS A 14 6.93 0.78 -1.37
N SER A 15 7.85 1.58 -0.84
CA SER A 15 8.34 2.76 -1.53
C SER A 15 9.39 2.43 -2.60
N GLU A 16 9.23 3.02 -3.78
CA GLU A 16 10.19 2.92 -4.90
C GLU A 16 10.58 4.30 -5.40
N ARG A 17 11.87 4.50 -5.70
CA ARG A 17 12.40 5.78 -6.15
C ARG A 17 12.06 6.12 -7.59
N ASN A 18 11.89 5.10 -8.43
CA ASN A 18 11.56 5.25 -9.85
C ASN A 18 10.11 5.61 -10.13
N LEU A 19 9.26 5.65 -9.09
CA LEU A 19 7.88 6.09 -9.20
C LEU A 19 7.75 7.57 -8.81
N ASN A 20 6.93 8.31 -9.55
CA ASN A 20 6.67 9.73 -9.34
C ASN A 20 5.18 10.10 -9.32
N THR A 21 4.30 9.11 -9.31
CA THR A 21 2.84 9.33 -9.37
C THR A 21 2.08 8.22 -8.64
N LEU A 22 0.89 8.57 -8.13
CA LEU A 22 -0.08 7.65 -7.53
C LEU A 22 -1.29 7.42 -8.45
N ILE A 23 -1.15 7.71 -9.76
CA ILE A 23 -2.27 7.71 -10.70
C ILE A 23 -2.97 6.34 -10.78
N ASP A 24 -2.24 5.24 -10.66
CA ASP A 24 -2.77 3.88 -10.75
C ASP A 24 -3.80 3.60 -9.65
N TYR A 25 -3.60 4.16 -8.44
CA TYR A 25 -4.52 4.02 -7.31
C TYR A 25 -5.82 4.82 -7.49
N ARG A 26 -5.86 5.73 -8.43
CA ARG A 26 -7.08 6.45 -8.81
C ARG A 26 -8.02 5.59 -9.65
N TYR A 27 -7.44 4.71 -10.47
CA TYR A 27 -8.21 3.81 -11.35
C TYR A 27 -8.54 2.49 -10.65
N GLN A 28 -7.59 1.94 -9.91
CA GLN A 28 -7.80 0.73 -9.13
C GLN A 28 -7.74 1.07 -7.64
N GLN A 29 -8.89 0.91 -6.96
CA GLN A 29 -9.03 1.29 -5.55
C GLN A 29 -9.16 0.07 -4.61
N HIS A 30 -9.41 -1.12 -5.17
CA HIS A 30 -9.59 -2.34 -4.40
C HIS A 30 -8.42 -3.28 -4.61
N PHE A 31 -7.77 -3.64 -3.52
CA PHE A 31 -6.63 -4.55 -3.52
C PHE A 31 -6.87 -5.65 -2.50
N LYS A 32 -6.55 -6.88 -2.88
CA LYS A 32 -6.74 -8.04 -2.02
C LYS A 32 -5.55 -8.96 -2.14
N ALA A 33 -4.93 -9.28 -1.00
CA ALA A 33 -3.88 -10.29 -0.94
C ALA A 33 -4.48 -11.71 -1.08
N GLU A 34 -3.62 -12.67 -1.35
CA GLU A 34 -4.01 -14.05 -1.58
C GLU A 34 -4.59 -14.69 -0.33
N LYS A 35 -5.67 -15.45 -0.50
CA LYS A 35 -6.27 -16.24 0.59
C LYS A 35 -5.39 -17.45 0.88
N GLY A 36 -5.21 -17.79 2.16
CA GLY A 36 -4.61 -19.06 2.53
C GLY A 36 -5.48 -20.25 2.12
N GLU A 37 -4.85 -21.35 1.75
CA GLU A 37 -5.54 -22.59 1.40
C GLU A 37 -6.13 -23.27 2.64
N ASP A 38 -7.22 -23.98 2.44
CA ASP A 38 -7.80 -24.79 3.50
C ASP A 38 -6.91 -25.99 3.81
N GLY A 39 -6.89 -26.41 5.07
CA GLY A 39 -6.19 -27.65 5.49
C GLY A 39 -6.80 -28.87 4.82
N LYS A 40 -5.95 -29.84 4.47
CA LYS A 40 -6.34 -31.07 3.77
C LYS A 40 -6.27 -32.28 4.69
N GLY A 41 -6.85 -33.38 4.27
CA GLY A 41 -6.74 -34.65 4.95
C GLY A 41 -5.30 -35.12 5.14
N LYS A 42 -5.08 -36.18 5.94
CA LYS A 42 -3.76 -36.72 6.29
C LYS A 42 -2.86 -35.67 6.99
N ASN A 43 -3.45 -34.81 7.81
CA ASN A 43 -2.76 -33.75 8.57
C ASN A 43 -1.94 -32.75 7.71
N LYS A 44 -2.36 -32.54 6.46
CA LYS A 44 -1.67 -31.58 5.58
C LYS A 44 -2.17 -30.17 5.85
N THR A 45 -1.27 -29.28 6.27
CA THR A 45 -1.54 -27.85 6.44
C THR A 45 -1.71 -27.19 5.08
N GLY A 46 -2.70 -26.29 4.93
CA GLY A 46 -2.88 -25.48 3.74
C GLY A 46 -1.72 -24.50 3.55
N LYS A 47 -1.41 -24.16 2.28
CA LYS A 47 -0.41 -23.14 1.94
C LYS A 47 -0.88 -21.78 2.46
N SER A 48 0.03 -20.97 3.00
CA SER A 48 -0.25 -19.55 3.28
C SER A 48 -0.35 -18.76 1.98
N GLY A 49 -1.28 -17.81 1.93
CA GLY A 49 -1.39 -16.88 0.81
C GLY A 49 -0.21 -15.93 0.77
N ASP A 50 0.19 -15.53 -0.44
CA ASP A 50 1.28 -14.60 -0.66
C ASP A 50 0.86 -13.17 -0.32
N ASN A 51 1.80 -12.37 0.19
CA ASN A 51 1.57 -10.95 0.45
C ASN A 51 1.43 -10.19 -0.87
N LEU A 52 0.55 -9.20 -0.87
CA LEU A 52 0.42 -8.25 -1.98
C LEU A 52 1.24 -7.00 -1.68
N PHE A 53 2.24 -6.73 -2.52
CA PHE A 53 3.05 -5.52 -2.44
C PHE A 53 2.50 -4.46 -3.40
N LEU A 54 2.13 -3.32 -2.85
CA LEU A 54 1.67 -2.15 -3.58
C LEU A 54 2.78 -1.10 -3.59
N LYS A 55 3.22 -0.71 -4.77
CA LYS A 55 4.36 0.18 -4.96
C LYS A 55 3.92 1.63 -4.90
N VAL A 56 4.60 2.45 -4.10
CA VAL A 56 4.32 3.88 -3.95
C VAL A 56 5.61 4.69 -4.14
N PRO A 57 5.53 5.94 -4.63
CA PRO A 57 6.68 6.84 -4.67
C PRO A 57 7.23 7.14 -3.27
N VAL A 58 8.52 7.41 -3.18
CA VAL A 58 9.12 8.07 -2.00
C VAL A 58 8.44 9.43 -1.80
N GLY A 59 8.14 9.80 -0.56
CA GLY A 59 7.36 11.00 -0.22
C GLY A 59 5.86 10.77 -0.15
N THR A 60 5.40 9.53 -0.33
CA THR A 60 3.99 9.18 -0.13
C THR A 60 3.65 9.15 1.35
N GLN A 61 2.56 9.81 1.71
CA GLN A 61 1.95 9.77 3.04
C GLN A 61 0.69 8.93 3.01
N VAL A 62 0.51 8.13 4.05
CA VAL A 62 -0.66 7.28 4.24
C VAL A 62 -1.51 7.86 5.35
N PHE A 63 -2.77 8.10 5.09
CA PHE A 63 -3.74 8.61 6.07
C PHE A 63 -4.86 7.60 6.28
N GLU A 64 -5.50 7.68 7.44
CA GLU A 64 -6.72 6.93 7.74
C GLU A 64 -7.87 7.36 6.82
N GLU A 65 -9.01 6.68 6.94
CA GLU A 65 -10.23 6.95 6.18
C GLU A 65 -10.72 8.41 6.35
N ASP A 66 -10.44 9.03 7.49
CA ASP A 66 -10.76 10.43 7.79
C ASP A 66 -9.95 11.45 6.95
N ASN A 67 -8.94 10.99 6.22
CA ASN A 67 -8.00 11.81 5.43
C ASN A 67 -7.30 12.93 6.24
N LYS A 68 -7.15 12.74 7.54
CA LYS A 68 -6.52 13.69 8.48
C LYS A 68 -5.47 13.03 9.33
N THR A 69 -5.74 11.83 9.83
CA THR A 69 -4.84 11.10 10.72
C THR A 69 -3.74 10.44 9.90
N LEU A 70 -2.50 10.92 10.04
CA LEU A 70 -1.34 10.35 9.38
C LEU A 70 -0.96 9.03 10.05
N ILE A 71 -0.91 7.96 9.26
CA ILE A 71 -0.50 6.62 9.70
C ILE A 71 0.98 6.39 9.42
N TYR A 72 1.43 6.72 8.19
CA TYR A 72 2.80 6.49 7.76
C TYR A 72 3.29 7.52 6.74
N ASP A 73 4.61 7.79 6.72
CA ASP A 73 5.26 8.73 5.78
C ASP A 73 6.52 8.07 5.21
N PHE A 74 6.49 7.72 3.94
CA PHE A 74 7.60 7.09 3.23
C PHE A 74 8.68 8.12 2.89
N LYS A 75 9.77 8.10 3.64
CA LYS A 75 10.88 9.06 3.48
C LYS A 75 12.05 8.51 2.69
N LYS A 76 12.20 7.19 2.65
CA LYS A 76 13.31 6.50 2.01
C LYS A 76 12.80 5.47 1.02
N GLU A 77 13.68 5.05 0.13
CA GLU A 77 13.44 3.95 -0.78
C GLU A 77 13.42 2.59 -0.05
N ASN A 78 12.64 1.65 -0.57
CA ASN A 78 12.48 0.30 -0.03
C ASN A 78 11.91 0.23 1.40
N GLU A 79 11.27 1.28 1.89
CA GLU A 79 10.48 1.20 3.12
C GLU A 79 9.22 0.39 2.87
N GLU A 80 8.87 -0.46 3.83
CA GLU A 80 7.68 -1.30 3.78
C GLU A 80 6.76 -0.98 4.96
N PHE A 81 5.47 -0.86 4.67
CA PHE A 81 4.44 -0.64 5.67
C PHE A 81 3.27 -1.58 5.45
N VAL A 82 2.94 -2.39 6.47
CA VAL A 82 1.80 -3.32 6.41
C VAL A 82 0.52 -2.54 6.67
N VAL A 83 -0.31 -2.42 5.63
CA VAL A 83 -1.61 -1.73 5.71
C VAL A 83 -2.65 -2.61 6.39
N ALA A 84 -2.73 -3.87 5.96
CA ALA A 84 -3.72 -4.81 6.45
C ALA A 84 -3.11 -6.21 6.61
N ASN A 85 -3.32 -6.80 7.75
CA ASN A 85 -2.80 -8.14 8.04
C ASN A 85 -3.75 -9.21 7.51
N GLY A 86 -3.17 -10.27 6.94
CA GLY A 86 -3.89 -11.46 6.57
C GLY A 86 -4.46 -12.20 7.78
N GLY A 87 -5.64 -12.79 7.62
CA GLY A 87 -6.28 -13.56 8.66
C GLY A 87 -5.53 -14.85 9.01
N LYS A 88 -5.58 -15.25 10.26
CA LYS A 88 -4.98 -16.52 10.71
C LYS A 88 -5.78 -17.71 10.17
N GLY A 89 -5.07 -18.76 9.74
CA GLY A 89 -5.69 -20.03 9.37
C GLY A 89 -6.37 -20.70 10.55
N GLY A 90 -7.45 -21.42 10.27
CA GLY A 90 -8.16 -22.21 11.28
C GLY A 90 -7.38 -23.45 11.69
N PHE A 91 -7.66 -23.98 12.85
CA PHE A 91 -7.08 -25.23 13.33
C PHE A 91 -7.90 -26.43 12.86
N GLY A 92 -7.21 -27.39 12.25
CA GLY A 92 -7.79 -28.67 11.89
C GLY A 92 -8.14 -29.52 13.12
N ASN A 93 -8.98 -30.54 12.91
CA ASN A 93 -9.46 -31.40 14.01
C ASN A 93 -8.33 -32.17 14.70
N THR A 94 -7.22 -32.41 14.01
CA THR A 94 -6.07 -33.13 14.58
C THR A 94 -5.51 -32.42 15.82
N ARG A 95 -5.58 -31.09 15.88
CA ARG A 95 -5.11 -30.32 17.04
C ARG A 95 -5.94 -30.51 18.30
N PHE A 96 -7.15 -31.04 18.18
CA PHE A 96 -8.07 -31.29 19.29
C PHE A 96 -8.05 -32.75 19.74
N LYS A 97 -7.09 -33.55 19.26
CA LYS A 97 -6.88 -34.93 19.76
C LYS A 97 -6.44 -34.89 21.22
N SER A 98 -7.03 -35.77 22.00
CA SER A 98 -6.67 -36.00 23.40
C SER A 98 -6.70 -37.50 23.70
N SER A 99 -6.23 -37.90 24.90
CA SER A 99 -6.29 -39.29 25.35
C SER A 99 -7.72 -39.84 25.42
N THR A 100 -8.68 -38.98 25.74
CA THR A 100 -10.11 -39.32 25.85
C THR A 100 -10.84 -39.17 24.53
N ASN A 101 -10.38 -38.33 23.59
CA ASN A 101 -11.00 -38.13 22.28
C ASN A 101 -9.97 -38.27 21.16
N ARG A 102 -9.78 -39.48 20.66
CA ARG A 102 -8.80 -39.79 19.61
C ARG A 102 -9.23 -39.39 18.20
N ALA A 103 -10.54 -39.15 17.96
CA ALA A 103 -11.09 -38.77 16.66
C ALA A 103 -12.02 -37.54 16.76
N PRO A 104 -11.49 -36.36 17.13
CA PRO A 104 -12.32 -35.17 17.30
C PRO A 104 -12.91 -34.71 15.97
N LYS A 105 -14.18 -34.30 15.99
CA LYS A 105 -14.84 -33.62 14.86
C LYS A 105 -14.72 -32.09 14.93
N LYS A 106 -14.22 -31.57 16.06
CA LYS A 106 -14.08 -30.13 16.30
C LYS A 106 -12.94 -29.57 15.46
N PHE A 107 -13.18 -28.44 14.83
CA PHE A 107 -12.21 -27.60 14.13
C PHE A 107 -12.53 -26.13 14.35
N THR A 108 -11.62 -25.21 14.07
CA THR A 108 -11.89 -23.78 14.09
C THR A 108 -11.82 -23.21 12.68
N LYS A 109 -12.74 -22.30 12.38
CA LYS A 109 -12.64 -21.51 11.14
C LYS A 109 -11.47 -20.55 11.23
N GLY A 110 -10.87 -20.23 10.07
CA GLY A 110 -9.90 -19.16 9.98
C GLY A 110 -10.50 -17.79 10.35
N ALA A 111 -9.65 -16.90 10.84
CA ALA A 111 -10.03 -15.51 11.08
C ALA A 111 -10.08 -14.75 9.75
N LYS A 112 -10.99 -13.78 9.65
CA LYS A 112 -10.94 -12.81 8.55
C LYS A 112 -9.67 -11.98 8.64
N GLY A 113 -9.11 -11.57 7.50
CA GLY A 113 -8.07 -10.55 7.43
C GLY A 113 -8.63 -9.18 7.78
N GLU A 114 -7.72 -8.25 8.02
CA GLU A 114 -8.06 -6.84 8.20
C GLU A 114 -8.45 -6.21 6.86
N GLU A 115 -9.30 -5.21 6.91
CA GLU A 115 -9.78 -4.45 5.75
C GLU A 115 -9.88 -2.98 6.15
N PHE A 116 -9.21 -2.10 5.39
CA PHE A 116 -9.16 -0.67 5.68
C PHE A 116 -9.31 0.14 4.41
N TRP A 117 -9.93 1.30 4.51
CA TRP A 117 -9.83 2.39 3.57
C TRP A 117 -8.73 3.35 4.03
N ILE A 118 -7.82 3.67 3.13
CA ILE A 118 -6.73 4.60 3.37
C ILE A 118 -6.66 5.63 2.26
N TRP A 119 -6.13 6.82 2.59
CA TRP A 119 -5.78 7.82 1.62
C TRP A 119 -4.28 7.84 1.39
N LEU A 120 -3.88 7.91 0.12
CA LEU A 120 -2.49 8.08 -0.28
C LEU A 120 -2.33 9.50 -0.81
N GLN A 121 -1.39 10.25 -0.25
CA GLN A 121 -1.04 11.59 -0.70
C GLN A 121 0.45 11.63 -0.99
N LEU A 122 0.83 12.07 -2.20
CA LEU A 122 2.22 12.25 -2.56
C LEU A 122 2.62 13.69 -2.24
N LYS A 123 3.61 13.86 -1.36
CA LYS A 123 4.31 15.13 -1.17
C LYS A 123 5.23 15.36 -2.36
N THR A 124 4.90 16.33 -3.17
CA THR A 124 5.80 16.77 -4.24
C THR A 124 6.80 17.73 -3.63
N ILE A 125 8.04 17.32 -3.47
CA ILE A 125 9.14 18.19 -3.05
C ILE A 125 9.82 18.68 -4.32
N ALA A 126 9.92 19.98 -4.48
CA ALA A 126 10.74 20.58 -5.54
C ALA A 126 12.15 20.84 -5.00
N ASP A 127 13.18 20.47 -5.76
CA ASP A 127 14.57 20.75 -5.41
C ASP A 127 14.87 22.24 -5.55
N ILE A 128 14.21 22.92 -6.50
CA ILE A 128 14.37 24.35 -6.80
C ILE A 128 13.02 25.02 -6.94
N GLY A 129 12.84 26.16 -6.31
CA GLY A 129 11.66 27.02 -6.43
C GLY A 129 11.99 28.31 -7.21
N ILE A 130 11.21 28.64 -8.25
CA ILE A 130 11.32 29.88 -9.00
C ILE A 130 10.27 30.86 -8.48
N ILE A 131 10.70 31.96 -7.85
CA ILE A 131 9.86 33.00 -7.29
C ILE A 131 10.06 34.30 -8.07
N GLY A 132 8.99 35.06 -8.30
CA GLY A 132 9.08 36.35 -8.95
C GLY A 132 7.71 36.95 -9.21
N LEU A 133 7.67 38.23 -9.58
CA LEU A 133 6.46 38.98 -9.90
C LEU A 133 5.66 38.35 -11.05
N PRO A 134 4.36 38.60 -11.15
CA PRO A 134 3.58 38.24 -12.34
C PRO A 134 4.27 38.72 -13.61
N ASN A 135 4.21 37.93 -14.68
CA ASN A 135 4.81 38.22 -16.00
C ASN A 135 6.35 38.36 -16.03
N ALA A 136 7.07 37.97 -14.99
CA ALA A 136 8.52 37.98 -14.94
C ALA A 136 9.20 36.86 -15.75
N GLY A 137 8.46 36.12 -16.59
CA GLY A 137 9.01 35.06 -17.43
C GLY A 137 9.26 33.71 -16.75
N LYS A 138 8.75 33.49 -15.52
CA LYS A 138 8.94 32.24 -14.77
C LYS A 138 8.48 30.99 -15.54
N SER A 139 7.30 31.06 -16.17
CA SER A 139 6.75 29.95 -16.94
C SER A 139 7.56 29.70 -18.22
N SER A 140 8.06 30.76 -18.86
CA SER A 140 8.93 30.66 -20.04
C SER A 140 10.27 30.04 -19.68
N LEU A 141 10.85 30.44 -18.53
CA LEU A 141 12.09 29.84 -18.02
C LEU A 141 11.87 28.35 -17.71
N LEU A 142 10.79 28.02 -16.99
CA LEU A 142 10.47 26.62 -16.67
C LEU A 142 10.32 25.79 -17.96
N ALA A 143 9.61 26.30 -18.97
CA ALA A 143 9.44 25.63 -20.25
C ALA A 143 10.75 25.45 -21.01
N ALA A 144 11.69 26.38 -20.87
CA ALA A 144 12.99 26.29 -21.52
C ALA A 144 13.96 25.28 -20.88
N ILE A 145 13.86 25.07 -19.56
CA ILE A 145 14.75 24.16 -18.83
C ILE A 145 14.17 22.77 -18.60
N THR A 146 12.88 22.56 -18.89
CA THR A 146 12.23 21.26 -18.71
C THR A 146 12.03 20.55 -20.05
N SER A 147 12.34 19.27 -20.08
CA SER A 147 12.13 18.41 -21.27
C SER A 147 10.67 17.99 -21.47
N ALA A 148 9.79 18.29 -20.52
CA ALA A 148 8.38 17.90 -20.56
C ALA A 148 7.48 19.12 -20.38
N THR A 149 6.24 19.03 -20.88
CA THR A 149 5.23 20.07 -20.67
C THR A 149 4.99 20.26 -19.17
N PRO A 150 5.14 21.50 -18.64
CA PRO A 150 4.93 21.76 -17.22
C PRO A 150 3.54 21.33 -16.78
N LYS A 151 3.45 20.59 -15.67
CA LYS A 151 2.16 20.17 -15.10
C LYS A 151 1.75 21.15 -14.00
N ILE A 152 0.48 21.54 -14.00
CA ILE A 152 -0.11 22.34 -12.93
C ILE A 152 -0.46 21.40 -11.78
N ALA A 153 0.03 21.68 -10.58
CA ALA A 153 -0.30 20.93 -9.37
C ALA A 153 -1.15 21.80 -8.42
N ASN A 154 -2.23 21.23 -7.92
CA ASN A 154 -3.08 21.87 -6.91
C ASN A 154 -2.61 21.44 -5.53
N TYR A 155 -2.03 22.37 -4.77
CA TYR A 155 -1.68 22.16 -3.36
C TYR A 155 -2.76 22.75 -2.47
N LYS A 156 -3.18 22.01 -1.44
CA LYS A 156 -4.25 22.44 -0.50
C LYS A 156 -3.92 23.73 0.28
N PHE A 157 -2.65 24.15 0.29
CA PHE A 157 -2.17 25.28 1.11
C PHE A 157 -1.69 26.48 0.29
N THR A 158 -1.89 26.47 -1.03
CA THR A 158 -1.48 27.58 -1.89
C THR A 158 -2.69 28.21 -2.57
N THR A 159 -2.78 29.54 -2.56
CA THR A 159 -3.78 30.31 -3.31
C THR A 159 -3.51 30.31 -4.82
N LEU A 160 -2.32 29.86 -5.23
CA LEU A 160 -1.86 29.78 -6.63
C LEU A 160 -1.38 28.35 -6.92
N SER A 161 -1.83 27.82 -8.05
CA SER A 161 -1.39 26.51 -8.55
C SER A 161 0.04 26.64 -9.14
N PRO A 162 1.08 26.04 -8.51
CA PRO A 162 2.43 26.09 -9.07
C PRO A 162 2.56 25.21 -10.31
N ASN A 163 3.37 25.66 -11.26
CA ASN A 163 3.77 24.85 -12.40
C ASN A 163 5.00 24.03 -12.01
N LEU A 164 4.95 22.73 -12.27
CA LEU A 164 6.03 21.79 -11.98
C LEU A 164 6.69 21.34 -13.29
N GLY A 165 7.99 21.25 -13.30
CA GLY A 165 8.78 20.70 -14.40
C GLY A 165 10.00 19.93 -13.86
N VAL A 166 10.50 18.98 -14.63
CA VAL A 166 11.70 18.21 -14.32
C VAL A 166 12.79 18.65 -15.30
N ALA A 167 13.89 19.19 -14.78
CA ALA A 167 15.10 19.46 -15.55
C ALA A 167 16.04 18.27 -15.43
N ILE A 168 16.55 17.78 -16.56
CA ILE A 168 17.56 16.73 -16.61
C ILE A 168 18.86 17.40 -17.10
N TYR A 169 19.93 17.26 -16.34
CA TYR A 169 21.27 17.81 -16.66
C TYR A 169 22.25 16.67 -16.85
#